data_9e1e9d13264f503c8ec86b97c4a4ec4d
#
_entry.id   9e1e9d13264f503c8ec86b97c4a4ec4d
#
_cell.length_a   1.000
_cell.length_b   1.000
_cell.length_c   1.000
_cell.angle_alpha   90.00
_cell.angle_beta   90.00
_cell.angle_gamma   90.00
#
_symmetry.space_group_name_H-M   'P 1'
#
loop_
_entity.id
_entity.type
_entity.pdbx_description
1 polymer ?
#
loop_
_entity_poly.entity_id
_entity_poly.type
_entity_poly.pdbx_seq_one_letter_code
_entity_poly.pdbx_strand_id
1 'polypeptide(L)'
;MGLRLFGCLCGQFHSPGAGMAMAGDRVTVPIPFYVLEHPDGVALFDCGLPAAMVDYDETYRVALRTQDLDATLTPEETLTRNLERLDIDPARVRYAALSHLHFDHAGGLRELPNATVVVQRREWEAGFEPELSRHYGLRKRYFELGHPVTLVDGEHDLFGDGSAVLVPSYGHTPGHQSLKVRSDQGDHILVGDACYHCGVVESRDFPAMSDHPAMNRSLDALLAMRDTDTVMVWGHDPAQWGEEPVLPSARA
;
A
#
# COMPACT_ATOMS: atom_id res chain seq x y z
N MET A 1 -14.24 -7.99 21.03
CA MET A 1 -14.21 -7.91 19.57
C MET A 1 -12.74 -7.82 19.20
N GLY A 2 -12.30 -8.64 18.27
CA GLY A 2 -10.94 -8.61 17.73
C GLY A 2 -10.76 -7.53 16.68
N LEU A 3 -9.66 -7.58 15.95
CA LEU A 3 -9.39 -6.71 14.81
C LEU A 3 -10.26 -7.14 13.62
N ARG A 4 -10.92 -6.19 12.96
CA ARG A 4 -11.58 -6.36 11.65
C ARG A 4 -10.72 -5.76 10.56
N LEU A 5 -10.54 -6.49 9.46
CA LEU A 5 -9.75 -6.07 8.31
C LEU A 5 -10.66 -5.86 7.09
N PHE A 6 -10.51 -4.73 6.40
CA PHE A 6 -11.22 -4.44 5.16
C PHE A 6 -10.23 -4.05 4.07
N GLY A 7 -10.49 -4.53 2.85
CA GLY A 7 -9.78 -4.09 1.66
C GLY A 7 -10.59 -3.05 0.90
N CYS A 8 -9.95 -1.96 0.52
CA CYS A 8 -10.55 -0.86 -0.22
C CYS A 8 -9.78 -0.60 -1.51
N LEU A 9 -10.46 -0.23 -2.58
CA LEU A 9 -9.83 0.20 -3.82
C LEU A 9 -9.84 1.72 -3.91
N CYS A 10 -8.69 2.29 -4.30
CA CYS A 10 -8.49 3.71 -4.50
C CYS A 10 -7.93 3.97 -5.90
N GLY A 11 -8.72 3.61 -6.92
CA GLY A 11 -8.35 3.76 -8.31
C GLY A 11 -7.56 2.60 -8.89
N GLN A 12 -7.00 2.84 -10.08
CA GLN A 12 -6.33 1.83 -10.90
C GLN A 12 -5.13 2.42 -11.64
N PHE A 13 -4.10 1.60 -11.89
CA PHE A 13 -3.05 1.88 -12.86
C PHE A 13 -3.35 1.23 -14.21
N HIS A 14 -2.97 1.96 -15.28
CA HIS A 14 -2.92 1.48 -16.65
C HIS A 14 -1.46 1.50 -17.12
N SER A 15 -0.74 0.42 -16.94
CA SER A 15 0.70 0.33 -17.12
C SER A 15 1.06 -0.62 -18.25
N PRO A 16 2.24 -0.49 -18.89
CA PRO A 16 2.79 -1.57 -19.69
C PRO A 16 2.88 -2.86 -18.85
N GLY A 17 2.51 -4.01 -19.45
CA GLY A 17 2.52 -5.28 -18.73
C GLY A 17 3.88 -5.62 -18.14
N ALA A 18 4.97 -5.35 -18.88
CA ALA A 18 6.34 -5.55 -18.41
C ALA A 18 6.66 -4.75 -17.11
N GLY A 19 6.09 -3.55 -16.95
CA GLY A 19 6.27 -2.73 -15.73
C GLY A 19 5.61 -3.33 -14.49
N MET A 20 4.60 -4.19 -14.69
CA MET A 20 3.86 -4.87 -13.63
C MET A 20 4.21 -6.37 -13.55
N ALA A 21 5.23 -6.83 -14.25
CA ALA A 21 5.59 -8.25 -14.38
C ALA A 21 4.42 -9.12 -14.88
N MET A 22 3.55 -8.57 -15.73
CA MET A 22 2.36 -9.22 -16.27
C MET A 22 2.44 -9.37 -17.78
N ALA A 23 1.77 -10.39 -18.34
CA ALA A 23 1.65 -10.57 -19.77
C ALA A 23 0.69 -9.54 -20.38
N GLY A 24 1.00 -9.09 -21.60
CA GLY A 24 0.22 -8.12 -22.37
C GLY A 24 0.94 -6.78 -22.57
N ASP A 25 0.53 -6.05 -23.61
CA ASP A 25 1.15 -4.76 -23.94
C ASP A 25 0.79 -3.69 -22.88
N ARG A 26 -0.46 -3.71 -22.42
CA ARG A 26 -0.97 -2.89 -21.32
C ARG A 26 -1.84 -3.72 -20.40
N VAL A 27 -1.76 -3.43 -19.11
CA VAL A 27 -2.56 -4.05 -18.05
C VAL A 27 -3.20 -2.98 -17.18
N THR A 28 -4.34 -3.31 -16.60
CA THR A 28 -5.00 -2.49 -15.58
C THR A 28 -4.92 -3.22 -14.26
N VAL A 29 -4.36 -2.58 -13.25
CA VAL A 29 -4.19 -3.17 -11.93
C VAL A 29 -4.82 -2.29 -10.85
N PRO A 30 -5.40 -2.88 -9.79
CA PRO A 30 -6.01 -2.15 -8.70
C PRO A 30 -4.96 -1.44 -7.84
N ILE A 31 -5.36 -0.36 -7.19
CA ILE A 31 -4.59 0.31 -6.14
C ILE A 31 -5.34 0.13 -4.83
N PRO A 32 -4.96 -0.84 -3.99
CA PRO A 32 -5.62 -1.09 -2.72
C PRO A 32 -5.04 -0.26 -1.59
N PHE A 33 -5.86 -0.05 -0.56
CA PHE A 33 -5.44 0.27 0.79
C PHE A 33 -6.30 -0.53 1.78
N TYR A 34 -5.90 -0.59 3.03
CA TYR A 34 -6.54 -1.49 3.99
C TYR A 34 -6.92 -0.74 5.25
N VAL A 35 -8.12 -1.06 5.77
CA VAL A 35 -8.65 -0.49 7.02
C VAL A 35 -8.63 -1.56 8.10
N LEU A 36 -8.00 -1.22 9.22
CA LEU A 36 -7.90 -2.05 10.41
C LEU A 36 -8.73 -1.39 11.51
N GLU A 37 -9.89 -1.96 11.82
CA GLU A 37 -10.68 -1.55 12.98
C GLU A 37 -10.30 -2.39 14.19
N HIS A 38 -9.66 -1.75 15.14
CA HIS A 38 -9.22 -2.35 16.40
C HIS A 38 -9.92 -1.67 17.60
N PRO A 39 -10.12 -2.35 18.74
CA PRO A 39 -10.68 -1.73 19.94
C PRO A 39 -9.94 -0.46 20.39
N ASP A 40 -8.62 -0.39 20.17
CA ASP A 40 -7.77 0.76 20.51
C ASP A 40 -7.71 1.84 19.42
N GLY A 41 -8.50 1.74 18.35
CA GLY A 41 -8.61 2.74 17.31
C GLY A 41 -8.50 2.19 15.90
N VAL A 42 -8.65 3.07 14.91
CA VAL A 42 -8.56 2.72 13.48
C VAL A 42 -7.15 2.99 12.98
N ALA A 43 -6.59 2.03 12.23
CA ALA A 43 -5.37 2.22 11.45
C ALA A 43 -5.64 1.96 9.97
N LEU A 44 -4.88 2.61 9.12
CA LEU A 44 -4.79 2.24 7.71
C LEU A 44 -3.42 1.63 7.41
N PHE A 45 -3.40 0.65 6.52
CA PHE A 45 -2.19 0.23 5.82
C PHE A 45 -2.29 0.71 4.38
N ASP A 46 -1.43 1.67 4.05
CA ASP A 46 -1.47 2.53 2.87
C ASP A 46 -2.70 3.48 2.83
N CYS A 47 -2.67 4.42 1.89
CA CYS A 47 -3.67 5.48 1.76
C CYS A 47 -4.19 5.65 0.32
N GLY A 48 -3.73 4.85 -0.63
CA GLY A 48 -4.13 4.95 -2.04
C GLY A 48 -3.68 6.24 -2.73
N LEU A 49 -4.35 6.56 -3.83
CA LEU A 49 -4.09 7.75 -4.66
C LEU A 49 -4.54 9.04 -3.96
N PRO A 50 -3.90 10.19 -4.28
CA PRO A 50 -4.36 11.49 -3.79
C PRO A 50 -5.72 11.86 -4.41
N ALA A 51 -6.69 12.31 -3.59
CA ALA A 51 -8.03 12.68 -4.04
C ALA A 51 -8.06 13.75 -5.13
N ALA A 52 -7.03 14.61 -5.18
CA ALA A 52 -6.88 15.61 -6.26
C ALA A 52 -6.80 14.97 -7.66
N MET A 53 -6.60 13.66 -7.76
CA MET A 53 -6.58 12.93 -9.04
C MET A 53 -7.97 12.72 -9.64
N VAL A 54 -9.05 12.94 -8.89
CA VAL A 54 -10.43 12.93 -9.40
C VAL A 54 -10.64 14.03 -10.43
N ASP A 55 -10.10 15.22 -10.16
CA ASP A 55 -10.22 16.42 -11.01
C ASP A 55 -8.99 16.59 -11.90
N TYR A 56 -8.59 15.57 -12.60
CA TYR A 56 -7.37 15.58 -13.39
C TYR A 56 -7.18 16.85 -14.23
N ASP A 57 -6.29 17.70 -13.76
CA ASP A 57 -5.58 18.67 -14.60
C ASP A 57 -4.65 17.90 -15.56
N GLU A 58 -4.71 18.24 -16.85
CA GLU A 58 -3.86 17.64 -17.89
C GLU A 58 -2.36 17.69 -17.55
N THR A 59 -1.95 18.68 -16.76
CA THR A 59 -0.56 18.81 -16.25
C THR A 59 -0.12 17.61 -15.40
N TYR A 60 -1.04 17.04 -14.64
CA TYR A 60 -0.78 15.86 -13.80
C TYR A 60 -0.67 14.59 -14.64
N ARG A 61 -1.57 14.44 -15.63
CA ARG A 61 -1.55 13.34 -16.59
C ARG A 61 -0.25 13.29 -17.37
N VAL A 62 0.24 14.45 -17.84
CA VAL A 62 1.54 14.53 -18.55
C VAL A 62 2.68 14.09 -17.64
N ALA A 63 2.67 14.47 -16.36
CA ALA A 63 3.72 14.08 -15.42
C ALA A 63 3.74 12.57 -15.13
N LEU A 64 2.58 11.90 -15.14
CA LEU A 64 2.50 10.45 -14.98
C LEU A 64 2.83 9.70 -16.27
N ARG A 65 2.34 10.18 -17.42
CA ARG A 65 2.61 9.59 -18.75
C ARG A 65 4.10 9.59 -19.11
N THR A 66 4.89 10.56 -18.64
CA THR A 66 6.35 10.58 -18.85
C THR A 66 7.07 9.44 -18.10
N GLN A 67 6.36 8.72 -17.22
CA GLN A 67 6.85 7.55 -16.50
C GLN A 67 6.16 6.24 -16.97
N ASP A 68 5.46 6.27 -18.11
CA ASP A 68 4.61 5.18 -18.60
C ASP A 68 3.52 4.71 -17.62
N LEU A 69 3.25 5.50 -16.58
CA LEU A 69 2.18 5.27 -15.63
C LEU A 69 0.98 6.16 -15.99
N ASP A 70 -0.19 5.57 -16.06
CA ASP A 70 -1.46 6.27 -16.16
C ASP A 70 -2.37 5.73 -15.06
N ALA A 71 -2.91 6.61 -14.21
CA ALA A 71 -3.78 6.21 -13.12
C ALA A 71 -5.12 6.90 -13.25
N THR A 72 -6.19 6.18 -12.91
CA THR A 72 -7.55 6.70 -12.85
C THR A 72 -8.10 6.55 -11.46
N LEU A 73 -8.81 7.58 -11.01
CA LEU A 73 -9.51 7.62 -9.73
C LEU A 73 -10.88 8.26 -9.96
N THR A 74 -11.94 7.60 -9.56
CA THR A 74 -13.28 8.17 -9.56
C THR A 74 -13.59 8.83 -8.20
N PRO A 75 -14.56 9.77 -8.12
CA PRO A 75 -14.96 10.33 -6.83
C PRO A 75 -15.37 9.27 -5.80
N GLU A 76 -15.94 8.17 -6.27
CA GLU A 76 -16.45 7.07 -5.44
C GLU A 76 -15.35 6.17 -4.87
N GLU A 77 -14.16 6.21 -5.46
CA GLU A 77 -13.01 5.39 -5.06
C GLU A 77 -12.02 6.13 -4.15
N THR A 78 -12.25 7.40 -3.84
CA THR A 78 -11.37 8.15 -2.94
C THR A 78 -11.29 7.51 -1.56
N LEU A 79 -10.17 7.73 -0.85
CA LEU A 79 -9.98 7.25 0.52
C LEU A 79 -11.15 7.67 1.42
N THR A 80 -11.52 8.94 1.40
CA THR A 80 -12.62 9.48 2.22
C THR A 80 -13.94 8.77 1.94
N ARG A 81 -14.28 8.52 0.65
CA ARG A 81 -15.54 7.81 0.31
C ARG A 81 -15.53 6.36 0.76
N ASN A 82 -14.40 5.67 0.69
CA ASN A 82 -14.28 4.33 1.24
C ASN A 82 -14.46 4.30 2.75
N LEU A 83 -13.87 5.26 3.48
CA LEU A 83 -14.06 5.38 4.93
C LEU A 83 -15.52 5.72 5.31
N GLU A 84 -16.19 6.60 4.56
CA GLU A 84 -17.61 6.90 4.75
C GLU A 84 -18.49 5.66 4.63
N ARG A 85 -18.23 4.78 3.66
CA ARG A 85 -18.97 3.50 3.50
C ARG A 85 -18.78 2.54 4.67
N LEU A 86 -17.68 2.68 5.40
CA LEU A 86 -17.40 1.92 6.62
C LEU A 86 -17.89 2.63 7.89
N ASP A 87 -18.54 3.80 7.77
CA ASP A 87 -18.95 4.67 8.88
C ASP A 87 -17.75 5.13 9.75
N ILE A 88 -16.62 5.39 9.09
CA ILE A 88 -15.39 5.85 9.72
C ILE A 88 -15.11 7.30 9.34
N ASP A 89 -15.07 8.19 10.35
CA ASP A 89 -14.58 9.55 10.18
C ASP A 89 -13.05 9.53 9.95
N PRO A 90 -12.53 10.10 8.85
CA PRO A 90 -11.09 10.21 8.61
C PRO A 90 -10.30 10.84 9.77
N ALA A 91 -10.91 11.74 10.53
CA ALA A 91 -10.29 12.38 11.69
C ALA A 91 -10.08 11.42 12.88
N ARG A 92 -10.74 10.24 12.88
CA ARG A 92 -10.59 9.20 13.90
C ARG A 92 -9.52 8.17 13.56
N VAL A 93 -8.94 8.22 12.36
CA VAL A 93 -7.81 7.36 11.99
C VAL A 93 -6.60 7.73 12.84
N ARG A 94 -6.14 6.78 13.62
CA ARG A 94 -5.02 6.95 14.57
C ARG A 94 -3.68 6.77 13.90
N TYR A 95 -3.55 5.75 13.05
CA TYR A 95 -2.31 5.41 12.37
C TYR A 95 -2.51 5.30 10.86
N ALA A 96 -1.60 5.89 10.11
CA ALA A 96 -1.38 5.63 8.69
C ALA A 96 -0.05 4.90 8.57
N ALA A 97 -0.08 3.57 8.58
CA ALA A 97 1.08 2.74 8.37
C ALA A 97 1.34 2.64 6.86
N LEU A 98 2.42 3.26 6.38
CA LEU A 98 2.75 3.25 4.97
C LEU A 98 3.69 2.10 4.66
N SER A 99 3.33 1.29 3.65
CA SER A 99 4.24 0.27 3.14
C SER A 99 5.52 0.90 2.61
N HIS A 100 5.36 1.99 1.86
CA HIS A 100 6.42 2.84 1.34
C HIS A 100 5.88 4.21 0.89
N LEU A 101 6.73 5.07 0.30
CA LEU A 101 6.38 6.47 0.05
C LEU A 101 6.02 6.79 -1.42
N HIS A 102 5.60 5.81 -2.22
CA HIS A 102 5.04 6.09 -3.54
C HIS A 102 3.68 6.77 -3.43
N PHE A 103 3.29 7.47 -4.49
CA PHE A 103 2.10 8.32 -4.48
C PHE A 103 0.77 7.55 -4.44
N ASP A 104 0.76 6.30 -4.86
CA ASP A 104 -0.38 5.39 -4.81
C ASP A 104 -0.52 4.67 -3.46
N HIS A 105 0.45 4.82 -2.57
CA HIS A 105 0.41 4.33 -1.18
C HIS A 105 0.32 5.46 -0.16
N ALA A 106 0.99 6.58 -0.41
CA ALA A 106 0.98 7.74 0.48
C ALA A 106 0.04 8.87 0.04
N GLY A 107 -0.56 8.77 -1.15
CA GLY A 107 -1.26 9.89 -1.80
C GLY A 107 -2.46 10.43 -1.04
N GLY A 108 -3.26 9.55 -0.43
CA GLY A 108 -4.44 9.91 0.37
C GLY A 108 -4.12 10.39 1.78
N LEU A 109 -2.86 10.41 2.21
CA LEU A 109 -2.46 10.81 3.56
C LEU A 109 -3.00 12.20 3.95
N ARG A 110 -3.12 13.13 3.00
CA ARG A 110 -3.69 14.46 3.22
C ARG A 110 -5.13 14.43 3.73
N GLU A 111 -5.86 13.36 3.48
CA GLU A 111 -7.27 13.19 3.90
C GLU A 111 -7.39 12.72 5.37
N LEU A 112 -6.26 12.42 6.03
CA LEU A 112 -6.19 11.88 7.39
C LEU A 112 -5.58 12.91 8.37
N PRO A 113 -6.31 13.94 8.79
CA PRO A 113 -5.73 15.12 9.45
C PRO A 113 -5.05 14.84 10.80
N ASN A 114 -5.44 13.75 11.48
CA ASN A 114 -4.95 13.43 12.83
C ASN A 114 -4.08 12.17 12.90
N ALA A 115 -3.86 11.50 11.75
CA ALA A 115 -3.14 10.25 11.74
C ALA A 115 -1.64 10.45 12.07
N THR A 116 -1.08 9.52 12.85
CA THR A 116 0.37 9.37 12.97
C THR A 116 0.85 8.45 11.84
N VAL A 117 1.79 8.94 11.04
CA VAL A 117 2.46 8.13 10.01
C VAL A 117 3.41 7.13 10.68
N VAL A 118 3.30 5.85 10.34
CA VAL A 118 4.22 4.80 10.81
C VAL A 118 4.95 4.22 9.60
N VAL A 119 6.26 4.40 9.55
CA VAL A 119 7.09 4.05 8.39
C VAL A 119 8.48 3.61 8.83
N GLN A 120 9.12 2.73 8.07
CA GLN A 120 10.53 2.38 8.33
C GLN A 120 11.43 3.61 8.20
N ARG A 121 12.34 3.78 9.15
CA ARG A 121 13.33 4.88 9.15
C ARG A 121 14.05 5.00 7.81
N ARG A 122 14.48 3.87 7.24
CA ARG A 122 15.19 3.81 5.96
C ARG A 122 14.36 4.36 4.79
N GLU A 123 13.04 4.14 4.83
CA GLU A 123 12.11 4.67 3.81
C GLU A 123 11.98 6.18 3.92
N TRP A 124 11.76 6.64 5.15
CA TRP A 124 11.64 8.07 5.42
C TRP A 124 12.90 8.82 5.03
N GLU A 125 14.08 8.34 5.46
CA GLU A 125 15.37 8.95 5.12
C GLU A 125 15.63 8.94 3.61
N ALA A 126 15.31 7.85 2.90
CA ALA A 126 15.40 7.78 1.44
C ALA A 126 14.50 8.81 0.74
N GLY A 127 13.32 9.11 1.29
CA GLY A 127 12.43 10.16 0.79
C GLY A 127 13.05 11.57 0.84
N PHE A 128 14.02 11.81 1.73
CA PHE A 128 14.70 13.09 1.88
C PHE A 128 16.09 13.13 1.22
N GLU A 129 16.66 11.98 0.90
CA GLU A 129 17.94 11.90 0.20
C GLU A 129 17.69 12.11 -1.31
N PRO A 130 18.29 13.13 -1.98
CA PRO A 130 17.91 13.53 -3.34
C PRO A 130 18.15 12.48 -4.42
N GLU A 131 19.19 11.65 -4.30
CA GLU A 131 19.51 10.61 -5.28
C GLU A 131 18.55 9.43 -5.14
N LEU A 132 18.31 8.95 -3.90
CA LEU A 132 17.38 7.86 -3.62
C LEU A 132 15.94 8.26 -3.94
N SER A 133 15.52 9.45 -3.50
CA SER A 133 14.20 9.99 -3.78
C SER A 133 13.91 10.08 -5.28
N ARG A 134 14.90 10.49 -6.09
CA ARG A 134 14.78 10.52 -7.56
C ARG A 134 14.76 9.12 -8.15
N HIS A 135 15.66 8.23 -7.72
CA HIS A 135 15.78 6.87 -8.22
C HIS A 135 14.49 6.07 -8.00
N TYR A 136 13.97 6.10 -6.77
CA TYR A 136 12.77 5.37 -6.38
C TYR A 136 11.45 6.15 -6.62
N GLY A 137 11.48 7.37 -7.12
CA GLY A 137 10.27 8.15 -7.41
C GLY A 137 9.53 8.67 -6.18
N LEU A 138 10.17 8.75 -5.01
CA LEU A 138 9.57 9.23 -3.77
C LEU A 138 9.33 10.74 -3.83
N ARG A 139 8.09 11.18 -3.64
CA ARG A 139 7.71 12.59 -3.81
C ARG A 139 7.22 13.20 -2.49
N LYS A 140 8.01 14.07 -1.87
CA LYS A 140 7.73 14.74 -0.57
C LYS A 140 6.32 15.31 -0.46
N ARG A 141 5.76 15.84 -1.55
CA ARG A 141 4.40 16.42 -1.57
C ARG A 141 3.29 15.45 -1.14
N TYR A 142 3.55 14.13 -1.11
CA TYR A 142 2.60 13.11 -0.69
C TYR A 142 2.75 12.66 0.76
N PHE A 143 3.93 12.84 1.37
CA PHE A 143 4.20 12.36 2.72
C PHE A 143 4.74 13.43 3.70
N GLU A 144 5.38 14.49 3.21
CA GLU A 144 5.86 15.61 4.05
C GLU A 144 4.72 16.63 4.28
N LEU A 145 3.67 16.22 5.00
CA LEU A 145 2.43 16.99 5.17
C LEU A 145 2.23 17.55 6.59
N GLY A 146 3.23 17.38 7.47
CA GLY A 146 3.19 17.87 8.85
C GLY A 146 2.54 16.92 9.85
N HIS A 147 2.24 15.69 9.47
CA HIS A 147 1.77 14.64 10.38
C HIS A 147 2.85 14.28 11.42
N PRO A 148 2.47 13.86 12.64
CA PRO A 148 3.38 13.15 13.51
C PRO A 148 3.92 11.90 12.82
N VAL A 149 5.21 11.59 12.97
CA VAL A 149 5.85 10.44 12.33
C VAL A 149 6.51 9.55 13.38
N THR A 150 6.16 8.27 13.36
CA THR A 150 6.84 7.21 14.10
C THR A 150 7.77 6.48 13.13
N LEU A 151 9.06 6.66 13.31
CA LEU A 151 10.08 5.94 12.55
C LEU A 151 10.39 4.63 13.24
N VAL A 152 10.20 3.52 12.52
CA VAL A 152 10.44 2.17 13.04
C VAL A 152 11.68 1.54 12.40
N ASP A 153 12.32 0.65 13.12
CA ASP A 153 13.48 -0.11 12.67
C ASP A 153 13.20 -1.61 12.88
N GLY A 154 12.88 -2.32 11.80
CA GLY A 154 12.50 -3.74 11.89
C GLY A 154 11.00 -3.95 12.09
N GLU A 155 10.62 -5.03 12.77
CA GLU A 155 9.21 -5.33 13.07
C GLU A 155 8.63 -4.33 14.06
N HIS A 156 7.34 -3.99 13.87
CA HIS A 156 6.63 -3.09 14.75
C HIS A 156 5.15 -3.48 14.87
N ASP A 157 4.71 -3.68 16.10
CA ASP A 157 3.33 -3.98 16.44
C ASP A 157 2.53 -2.69 16.62
N LEU A 158 1.56 -2.43 15.74
CA LEU A 158 0.81 -1.17 15.72
C LEU A 158 -0.05 -0.95 16.98
N PHE A 159 -0.58 -2.04 17.55
CA PHE A 159 -1.49 -1.97 18.71
C PHE A 159 -0.87 -2.57 19.99
N GLY A 160 0.25 -3.29 19.87
CA GLY A 160 0.97 -3.88 21.00
C GLY A 160 0.40 -5.21 21.49
N ASP A 161 -0.50 -5.83 20.75
CA ASP A 161 -1.17 -7.10 21.08
C ASP A 161 -0.86 -8.23 20.05
N GLY A 162 -0.04 -7.92 19.06
CA GLY A 162 0.34 -8.82 17.98
C GLY A 162 -0.74 -9.02 16.91
N SER A 163 -1.80 -8.24 16.89
CA SER A 163 -2.86 -8.33 15.88
C SER A 163 -2.49 -7.70 14.55
N ALA A 164 -1.61 -6.69 14.55
CA ALA A 164 -1.17 -5.98 13.36
C ALA A 164 0.33 -5.64 13.45
N VAL A 165 1.17 -6.46 12.82
CA VAL A 165 2.63 -6.34 12.91
C VAL A 165 3.22 -5.97 11.56
N LEU A 166 3.82 -4.79 11.47
CA LEU A 166 4.63 -4.36 10.34
C LEU A 166 5.90 -5.19 10.29
N VAL A 167 6.23 -5.71 9.12
CA VAL A 167 7.43 -6.53 8.89
C VAL A 167 8.26 -5.95 7.74
N PRO A 168 9.58 -5.81 7.90
CA PRO A 168 10.44 -5.32 6.83
C PRO A 168 10.36 -6.22 5.59
N SER A 169 10.14 -5.62 4.42
CA SER A 169 10.16 -6.30 3.13
C SER A 169 10.86 -5.42 2.07
N TYR A 170 12.09 -5.06 2.39
CA TYR A 170 12.92 -4.15 1.62
C TYR A 170 13.18 -4.63 0.19
N GLY A 171 13.38 -3.69 -0.73
CA GLY A 171 13.84 -3.96 -2.09
C GLY A 171 13.08 -3.19 -3.16
N HIS A 172 11.75 -3.15 -3.10
CA HIS A 172 10.94 -2.29 -3.97
C HIS A 172 11.35 -0.82 -3.79
N THR A 173 11.38 -0.40 -2.54
CA THR A 173 12.05 0.81 -2.07
C THR A 173 13.00 0.44 -0.92
N PRO A 174 13.90 1.36 -0.48
CA PRO A 174 14.88 1.06 0.56
C PRO A 174 14.29 0.58 1.89
N GLY A 175 13.13 1.07 2.25
CA GLY A 175 12.48 0.77 3.54
C GLY A 175 11.07 0.22 3.41
N HIS A 176 10.71 -0.40 2.29
CA HIS A 176 9.40 -1.05 2.13
C HIS A 176 9.09 -2.01 3.28
N GLN A 177 7.84 -2.03 3.73
CA GLN A 177 7.34 -2.94 4.76
C GLN A 177 5.99 -3.53 4.34
N SER A 178 5.75 -4.76 4.77
CA SER A 178 4.48 -5.47 4.64
C SER A 178 3.76 -5.50 5.99
N LEU A 179 2.52 -5.96 6.04
CA LEU A 179 1.77 -6.05 7.28
C LEU A 179 1.22 -7.46 7.50
N LYS A 180 1.58 -8.08 8.62
CA LYS A 180 0.95 -9.31 9.10
C LYS A 180 -0.23 -8.95 10.00
N VAL A 181 -1.41 -9.51 9.70
CA VAL A 181 -2.66 -9.23 10.42
C VAL A 181 -3.27 -10.53 10.93
N ARG A 182 -3.64 -10.55 12.21
CA ARG A 182 -4.54 -11.54 12.80
C ARG A 182 -5.88 -10.87 13.08
N SER A 183 -6.89 -11.24 12.31
CA SER A 183 -8.21 -10.62 12.36
C SER A 183 -9.30 -11.63 12.73
N ASP A 184 -10.51 -11.13 12.99
CA ASP A 184 -11.69 -11.98 13.18
C ASP A 184 -12.04 -12.80 11.91
N GLN A 185 -11.48 -12.44 10.74
CA GLN A 185 -11.65 -13.15 9.46
C GLN A 185 -10.53 -14.14 9.13
N GLY A 186 -9.53 -14.29 10.02
CA GLY A 186 -8.35 -15.15 9.83
C GLY A 186 -7.05 -14.36 9.70
N ASP A 187 -5.98 -15.07 9.43
CA ASP A 187 -4.63 -14.54 9.32
C ASP A 187 -4.33 -14.10 7.88
N HIS A 188 -3.78 -12.90 7.74
CA HIS A 188 -3.45 -12.30 6.45
C HIS A 188 -2.03 -11.75 6.45
N ILE A 189 -1.38 -11.76 5.29
CA ILE A 189 -0.16 -10.99 5.03
C ILE A 189 -0.46 -10.03 3.88
N LEU A 190 -0.53 -8.74 4.18
CA LEU A 190 -0.65 -7.67 3.19
C LEU A 190 0.75 -7.39 2.66
N VAL A 191 1.05 -7.91 1.47
CA VAL A 191 2.41 -8.00 0.93
C VAL A 191 2.91 -6.65 0.43
N GLY A 192 1.99 -5.78 -0.04
CA GLY A 192 2.36 -4.54 -0.71
C GLY A 192 3.22 -4.81 -1.95
N ASP A 193 4.09 -3.88 -2.27
CA ASP A 193 4.90 -3.91 -3.48
C ASP A 193 6.16 -4.80 -3.38
N ALA A 194 6.31 -5.53 -2.27
CA ALA A 194 7.27 -6.64 -2.22
C ALA A 194 6.91 -7.75 -3.23
N CYS A 195 5.64 -7.83 -3.67
CA CYS A 195 5.19 -8.72 -4.72
C CYS A 195 3.86 -8.20 -5.31
N TYR A 196 3.84 -7.80 -6.57
CA TYR A 196 2.68 -7.19 -7.20
C TYR A 196 1.50 -8.15 -7.38
N HIS A 197 1.76 -9.39 -7.78
CA HIS A 197 0.74 -10.42 -7.99
C HIS A 197 1.33 -11.83 -7.80
N CYS A 198 0.48 -12.82 -7.67
CA CYS A 198 0.90 -14.21 -7.39
C CYS A 198 1.88 -14.80 -8.43
N GLY A 199 1.82 -14.39 -9.68
CA GLY A 199 2.74 -14.86 -10.73
C GLY A 199 4.21 -14.48 -10.51
N VAL A 200 4.46 -13.38 -9.76
CA VAL A 200 5.83 -12.97 -9.41
C VAL A 200 6.50 -13.95 -8.44
N VAL A 201 5.73 -14.74 -7.71
CA VAL A 201 6.28 -15.75 -6.78
C VAL A 201 7.17 -16.76 -7.50
N GLU A 202 6.80 -17.16 -8.72
CA GLU A 202 7.56 -18.10 -9.53
C GLU A 202 8.55 -17.39 -10.46
N SER A 203 8.10 -16.33 -11.15
CA SER A 203 8.91 -15.63 -12.16
C SER A 203 10.07 -14.85 -11.56
N ARG A 204 9.90 -14.31 -10.34
CA ARG A 204 10.84 -13.39 -9.71
C ARG A 204 11.15 -12.15 -10.57
N ASP A 205 10.18 -11.79 -11.42
CA ASP A 205 10.23 -10.56 -12.18
C ASP A 205 9.83 -9.38 -11.28
N PHE A 206 10.77 -8.47 -11.06
CA PHE A 206 10.56 -7.29 -10.23
C PHE A 206 10.76 -6.01 -11.03
N PRO A 207 10.18 -4.87 -10.60
CA PRO A 207 10.40 -3.59 -11.26
C PRO A 207 11.89 -3.25 -11.40
N ALA A 208 12.29 -2.74 -12.55
CA ALA A 208 13.69 -2.50 -12.89
C ALA A 208 14.41 -1.53 -11.92
N MET A 209 13.66 -0.66 -11.24
CA MET A 209 14.20 0.28 -10.26
C MET A 209 14.50 -0.34 -8.89
N SER A 210 13.99 -1.54 -8.64
CA SER A 210 14.07 -2.22 -7.34
C SER A 210 15.43 -2.92 -7.12
N ASP A 211 15.80 -3.10 -5.86
CA ASP A 211 16.92 -3.99 -5.48
C ASP A 211 16.45 -5.45 -5.54
N HIS A 212 16.64 -6.12 -6.69
CA HIS A 212 16.17 -7.48 -6.93
C HIS A 212 16.71 -8.50 -5.90
N PRO A 213 17.99 -8.48 -5.48
CA PRO A 213 18.47 -9.33 -4.39
C PRO A 213 17.72 -9.13 -3.07
N ALA A 214 17.39 -7.87 -2.71
CA ALA A 214 16.61 -7.60 -1.52
C ALA A 214 15.15 -8.05 -1.69
N MET A 215 14.52 -7.79 -2.86
CA MET A 215 13.18 -8.28 -3.19
C MET A 215 13.05 -9.79 -3.02
N ASN A 216 14.00 -10.56 -3.55
CA ASN A 216 14.01 -12.02 -3.40
C ASN A 216 14.04 -12.44 -1.93
N ARG A 217 14.93 -11.87 -1.11
CA ARG A 217 15.00 -12.17 0.32
C ARG A 217 13.71 -11.82 1.05
N SER A 218 13.12 -10.67 0.72
CA SER A 218 11.87 -10.20 1.33
C SER A 218 10.70 -11.12 0.97
N LEU A 219 10.57 -11.48 -0.30
CA LEU A 219 9.50 -12.39 -0.75
C LEU A 219 9.66 -13.79 -0.12
N ASP A 220 10.87 -14.33 -0.07
CA ASP A 220 11.14 -15.62 0.59
C ASP A 220 10.79 -15.58 2.09
N ALA A 221 11.13 -14.47 2.78
CA ALA A 221 10.79 -14.30 4.19
C ALA A 221 9.26 -14.22 4.41
N LEU A 222 8.53 -13.45 3.57
CA LEU A 222 7.06 -13.34 3.65
C LEU A 222 6.38 -14.69 3.38
N LEU A 223 6.86 -15.44 2.38
CA LEU A 223 6.35 -16.78 2.08
C LEU A 223 6.61 -17.77 3.22
N ALA A 224 7.74 -17.66 3.92
CA ALA A 224 8.07 -18.49 5.08
C ALA A 224 7.25 -18.17 6.33
N MET A 225 6.63 -16.97 6.41
CA MET A 225 5.70 -16.60 7.49
C MET A 225 4.31 -17.20 7.32
N ARG A 226 3.99 -17.71 6.13
CA ARG A 226 2.69 -18.27 5.79
C ARG A 226 2.54 -19.67 6.37
N ASP A 227 1.46 -19.91 7.08
CA ASP A 227 0.93 -21.24 7.36
C ASP A 227 -0.17 -21.64 6.36
N THR A 228 -0.83 -22.79 6.59
CA THR A 228 -1.86 -23.32 5.69
C THR A 228 -3.08 -22.43 5.54
N ASP A 229 -3.39 -21.65 6.56
CA ASP A 229 -4.63 -20.85 6.63
C ASP A 229 -4.39 -19.36 6.39
N THR A 230 -3.11 -18.95 6.27
CA THR A 230 -2.74 -17.55 6.03
C THR A 230 -3.02 -17.15 4.59
N VAL A 231 -3.80 -16.10 4.42
CA VAL A 231 -4.10 -15.49 3.11
C VAL A 231 -3.03 -14.46 2.74
N MET A 232 -2.38 -14.66 1.60
CA MET A 232 -1.46 -13.66 1.01
C MET A 232 -2.27 -12.67 0.18
N VAL A 233 -2.18 -11.39 0.51
CA VAL A 233 -2.81 -10.31 -0.25
C VAL A 233 -1.72 -9.54 -0.98
N TRP A 234 -1.68 -9.70 -2.31
CA TRP A 234 -0.65 -9.14 -3.19
C TRP A 234 -0.89 -7.65 -3.46
N GLY A 235 0.17 -6.92 -3.80
CA GLY A 235 0.12 -5.47 -3.94
C GLY A 235 -0.89 -4.98 -4.96
N HIS A 236 -0.86 -5.54 -6.18
CA HIS A 236 -1.68 -5.06 -7.30
C HIS A 236 -2.32 -6.19 -8.10
N ASP A 237 -2.62 -7.33 -7.48
CA ASP A 237 -3.16 -8.50 -8.18
C ASP A 237 -4.65 -8.33 -8.51
N PRO A 238 -5.04 -8.13 -9.78
CA PRO A 238 -6.45 -7.94 -10.14
C PRO A 238 -7.30 -9.18 -9.86
N ALA A 239 -6.71 -10.37 -9.77
CA ALA A 239 -7.44 -11.60 -9.48
C ALA A 239 -8.01 -11.62 -8.05
N GLN A 240 -7.48 -10.80 -7.14
CA GLN A 240 -7.94 -10.71 -5.75
C GLN A 240 -9.07 -9.69 -5.51
N TRP A 241 -9.48 -8.94 -6.56
CA TRP A 241 -10.42 -7.81 -6.44
C TRP A 241 -11.64 -7.93 -7.37
N GLY A 242 -11.99 -9.15 -7.78
CA GLY A 242 -13.15 -9.45 -8.62
C GLY A 242 -14.49 -9.44 -7.88
N GLU A 243 -15.46 -10.21 -8.38
CA GLU A 243 -16.79 -10.37 -7.77
C GLU A 243 -16.74 -10.95 -6.34
N GLU A 244 -15.74 -11.78 -6.06
CA GLU A 244 -15.44 -12.33 -4.73
C GLU A 244 -14.05 -11.82 -4.29
N PRO A 245 -13.96 -10.62 -3.71
CA PRO A 245 -12.69 -10.07 -3.27
C PRO A 245 -12.11 -10.90 -2.11
N VAL A 246 -10.78 -11.00 -2.06
CA VAL A 246 -10.04 -11.75 -1.02
C VAL A 246 -10.28 -11.23 0.39
N LEU A 247 -10.68 -9.97 0.53
CA LEU A 247 -11.05 -9.33 1.78
C LEU A 247 -12.45 -8.70 1.67
N PRO A 248 -13.22 -8.63 2.77
CA PRO A 248 -14.45 -7.85 2.78
C PRO A 248 -14.13 -6.40 2.43
N SER A 249 -14.90 -5.84 1.51
CA SER A 249 -14.77 -4.44 1.08
C SER A 249 -15.85 -3.58 1.72
N ALA A 250 -15.62 -2.27 1.74
CA ALA A 250 -16.67 -1.31 2.00
C ALA A 250 -17.81 -1.51 0.99
N ARG A 251 -19.01 -1.85 1.45
CA ARG A 251 -20.15 -2.08 0.56
C ARG A 251 -20.52 -0.78 -0.17
N ALA A 252 -20.77 -0.92 -1.47
CA ALA A 252 -21.22 0.18 -2.32
C ALA A 252 -22.59 0.73 -1.87
#